data_df15c0358c3e3041a97131648fce16dc
#
_entry.id   df15c0358c3e3041a97131648fce16dc
#
_cell.length_a   1.000
_cell.length_b   1.000
_cell.length_c   1.000
_cell.angle_alpha   90.00
_cell.angle_beta   90.00
_cell.angle_gamma   90.00
#
_symmetry.space_group_name_H-M   'P 1'
#
loop_
_entity.id
_entity.type
_entity.pdbx_description
1 polymer ?
#
loop_
_entity_poly.entity_id
_entity_poly.type
_entity_poly.pdbx_seq_one_letter_code
_entity_poly.pdbx_strand_id
1 'polypeptide(L)'
;TLKVSKELYELGVKIIIGPVFNKNLIYLDELQDITFLSLTNKVIDNPKNIISAGINATSQLNTIIKFQKLNEINKTFFLIPKENYKEEIEEAIKKSKIEISKVYYYDSDPTKLTSQIEKLTKYSQRKQNVKDEIKRLENSDEINKERKIEKLKKIDTLGNIGFDSIIICDF
;
A
#
# COMPACT_ATOMS: atom_id res chain seq x y z
N THR A 1 -18.66 -18.36 -19.49
CA THR A 1 -17.27 -18.22 -19.95
C THR A 1 -16.81 -19.46 -20.69
N LEU A 2 -16.73 -20.65 -20.06
CA LEU A 2 -16.22 -21.91 -20.69
C LEU A 2 -16.97 -22.26 -22.00
N LYS A 3 -18.30 -22.22 -22.01
CA LYS A 3 -19.10 -22.49 -23.20
C LYS A 3 -18.69 -21.62 -24.40
N VAL A 4 -18.63 -20.31 -24.20
CA VAL A 4 -18.23 -19.36 -25.24
C VAL A 4 -16.79 -19.59 -25.69
N SER A 5 -15.90 -19.94 -24.76
CA SER A 5 -14.51 -20.25 -25.10
C SER A 5 -14.37 -21.50 -25.97
N LYS A 6 -15.22 -22.53 -25.75
CA LYS A 6 -15.27 -23.73 -26.60
C LYS A 6 -15.77 -23.41 -28.01
N GLU A 7 -16.82 -22.59 -28.12
CA GLU A 7 -17.33 -22.13 -29.41
C GLU A 7 -16.26 -21.33 -30.20
N LEU A 8 -15.52 -20.45 -29.53
CA LEU A 8 -14.42 -19.70 -30.14
C LEU A 8 -13.26 -20.59 -30.55
N TYR A 9 -12.97 -21.63 -29.77
CA TYR A 9 -11.94 -22.61 -30.10
C TYR A 9 -12.26 -23.38 -31.39
N GLU A 10 -13.50 -23.80 -31.55
CA GLU A 10 -14.00 -24.48 -32.77
C GLU A 10 -13.88 -23.56 -34.01
N LEU A 11 -13.98 -22.24 -33.82
CA LEU A 11 -13.74 -21.23 -34.86
C LEU A 11 -12.25 -20.94 -35.11
N GLY A 12 -11.33 -21.65 -34.45
CA GLY A 12 -9.88 -21.50 -34.61
C GLY A 12 -9.22 -20.37 -33.82
N VAL A 13 -9.94 -19.75 -32.87
CA VAL A 13 -9.39 -18.71 -32.02
C VAL A 13 -8.33 -19.32 -31.06
N LYS A 14 -7.14 -18.72 -31.01
CA LYS A 14 -6.02 -19.17 -30.16
C LYS A 14 -5.74 -18.25 -28.96
N ILE A 15 -6.21 -17.01 -28.99
CA ILE A 15 -6.01 -16.04 -27.92
C ILE A 15 -7.36 -15.40 -27.58
N ILE A 16 -7.71 -15.41 -26.30
CA ILE A 16 -8.94 -14.79 -25.78
C ILE A 16 -8.57 -13.75 -24.72
N ILE A 17 -9.04 -12.52 -24.89
CA ILE A 17 -8.90 -11.46 -23.89
C ILE A 17 -10.09 -11.57 -22.93
N GLY A 18 -9.82 -11.93 -21.69
CA GLY A 18 -10.81 -12.23 -20.65
C GLY A 18 -10.54 -13.58 -19.99
N PRO A 19 -11.35 -13.96 -19.02
CA PRO A 19 -12.39 -13.18 -18.34
C PRO A 19 -11.81 -12.13 -17.38
N VAL A 20 -12.65 -11.20 -16.93
CA VAL A 20 -12.29 -10.20 -15.94
C VAL A 20 -12.28 -10.80 -14.53
N PHE A 21 -13.23 -11.71 -14.25
CA PHE A 21 -13.38 -12.29 -12.91
C PHE A 21 -12.60 -13.58 -12.75
N ASN A 22 -11.75 -13.66 -11.72
CA ASN A 22 -10.88 -14.79 -11.42
C ASN A 22 -11.62 -16.11 -11.15
N LYS A 23 -12.82 -16.06 -10.54
CA LYS A 23 -13.61 -17.25 -10.20
C LYS A 23 -13.92 -18.18 -11.38
N ASN A 24 -13.83 -17.66 -12.60
CA ASN A 24 -14.09 -18.42 -13.81
C ASN A 24 -12.83 -19.02 -14.46
N LEU A 25 -11.65 -18.67 -13.95
CA LEU A 25 -10.37 -19.04 -14.57
C LEU A 25 -10.08 -20.53 -14.43
N ILE A 26 -10.38 -21.10 -13.28
CA ILE A 26 -10.10 -22.52 -12.99
C ILE A 26 -10.76 -23.47 -13.98
N TYR A 27 -11.92 -23.10 -14.54
CA TYR A 27 -12.64 -23.92 -15.51
C TYR A 27 -12.04 -23.86 -16.92
N LEU A 28 -11.06 -22.98 -17.17
CA LEU A 28 -10.45 -22.81 -18.48
C LEU A 28 -9.22 -23.70 -18.69
N ASP A 29 -8.82 -24.45 -17.65
CA ASP A 29 -7.73 -25.42 -17.73
C ASP A 29 -7.98 -26.53 -18.77
N GLU A 30 -9.23 -26.83 -19.06
CA GLU A 30 -9.61 -27.78 -20.11
C GLU A 30 -9.18 -27.38 -21.53
N LEU A 31 -8.92 -26.07 -21.77
CA LEU A 31 -8.65 -25.47 -23.08
C LEU A 31 -7.18 -25.09 -23.22
N GLN A 32 -6.27 -26.08 -23.10
CA GLN A 32 -4.82 -25.87 -23.08
C GLN A 32 -4.25 -25.23 -24.37
N ASP A 33 -4.95 -25.40 -25.50
CA ASP A 33 -4.55 -24.83 -26.80
C ASP A 33 -4.95 -23.37 -26.99
N ILE A 34 -5.65 -22.77 -26.02
CA ILE A 34 -6.02 -21.36 -26.01
C ILE A 34 -5.23 -20.63 -24.93
N THR A 35 -4.64 -19.51 -25.29
CA THR A 35 -4.07 -18.56 -24.31
C THR A 35 -5.12 -17.53 -23.90
N PHE A 36 -5.37 -17.43 -22.60
CA PHE A 36 -6.27 -16.43 -22.03
C PHE A 36 -5.47 -15.28 -21.45
N LEU A 37 -5.75 -14.04 -21.89
CA LEU A 37 -5.28 -12.80 -21.26
C LEU A 37 -6.35 -12.32 -20.28
N SER A 38 -6.28 -12.77 -19.04
CA SER A 38 -7.24 -12.36 -18.02
C SER A 38 -6.92 -10.98 -17.47
N LEU A 39 -7.92 -10.12 -17.38
CA LEU A 39 -7.80 -8.77 -16.82
C LEU A 39 -7.97 -8.75 -15.29
N THR A 40 -7.97 -9.92 -14.65
CA THR A 40 -8.00 -10.00 -13.19
C THR A 40 -6.74 -9.46 -12.56
N ASN A 41 -6.89 -8.78 -11.44
CA ASN A 41 -5.78 -8.35 -10.59
C ASN A 41 -5.29 -9.46 -9.62
N LYS A 42 -6.02 -10.57 -9.52
CA LYS A 42 -5.67 -11.70 -8.66
C LYS A 42 -4.80 -12.71 -9.41
N VAL A 43 -3.68 -13.05 -8.80
CA VAL A 43 -2.75 -14.09 -9.27
C VAL A 43 -2.83 -15.24 -8.26
N ILE A 44 -3.84 -16.09 -8.39
CA ILE A 44 -4.03 -17.25 -7.53
C ILE A 44 -4.03 -18.46 -8.46
N ASP A 45 -3.07 -19.37 -8.28
CA ASP A 45 -2.98 -20.70 -8.90
C ASP A 45 -3.66 -20.82 -10.27
N ASN A 46 -3.36 -19.88 -11.16
CA ASN A 46 -3.96 -19.86 -12.48
C ASN A 46 -3.45 -21.05 -13.31
N PRO A 47 -4.32 -21.67 -14.11
CA PRO A 47 -3.91 -22.61 -15.14
C PRO A 47 -2.79 -22.07 -16.03
N LYS A 48 -1.93 -22.94 -16.56
CA LYS A 48 -0.74 -22.53 -17.34
C LYS A 48 -1.06 -21.75 -18.60
N ASN A 49 -2.23 -21.95 -19.16
CA ASN A 49 -2.73 -21.26 -20.34
C ASN A 49 -3.34 -19.86 -20.04
N ILE A 50 -3.23 -19.40 -18.79
CA ILE A 50 -3.79 -18.09 -18.37
C ILE A 50 -2.66 -17.12 -18.00
N ILE A 51 -2.64 -16.00 -18.67
CA ILE A 51 -1.76 -14.86 -18.37
C ILE A 51 -2.58 -13.76 -17.69
N SER A 52 -2.25 -13.44 -16.44
CA SER A 52 -2.87 -12.32 -15.73
C SER A 52 -2.29 -11.01 -16.22
N ALA A 53 -3.11 -10.18 -16.86
CA ALA A 53 -2.77 -8.87 -17.38
C ALA A 53 -3.27 -7.70 -16.51
N GLY A 54 -3.92 -8.00 -15.39
CA GLY A 54 -4.39 -7.00 -14.44
C GLY A 54 -3.26 -6.43 -13.58
N ILE A 55 -3.47 -5.22 -13.06
CA ILE A 55 -2.55 -4.59 -12.11
C ILE A 55 -2.76 -5.25 -10.75
N ASN A 56 -1.79 -6.00 -10.27
CA ASN A 56 -1.81 -6.64 -8.96
C ASN A 56 -0.92 -5.92 -7.94
N ALA A 57 -1.05 -6.27 -6.67
CA ALA A 57 -0.30 -5.65 -5.58
C ALA A 57 1.22 -5.72 -5.79
N THR A 58 1.75 -6.84 -6.32
CA THR A 58 3.19 -6.99 -6.59
C THR A 58 3.67 -6.00 -7.66
N SER A 59 2.91 -5.80 -8.75
CA SER A 59 3.28 -4.85 -9.81
C SER A 59 3.22 -3.40 -9.32
N GLN A 60 2.25 -3.07 -8.47
CA GLN A 60 2.16 -1.76 -7.82
C GLN A 60 3.37 -1.52 -6.92
N LEU A 61 3.70 -2.47 -6.05
CA LEU A 61 4.87 -2.35 -5.16
C LEU A 61 6.19 -2.22 -5.95
N ASN A 62 6.35 -2.96 -7.04
CA ASN A 62 7.53 -2.81 -7.90
C ASN A 62 7.66 -1.40 -8.50
N THR A 63 6.54 -0.75 -8.80
CA THR A 63 6.52 0.64 -9.28
C THR A 63 6.88 1.61 -8.15
N ILE A 64 6.34 1.39 -6.96
CA ILE A 64 6.65 2.18 -5.75
C ILE A 64 8.14 2.07 -5.41
N ILE A 65 8.75 0.88 -5.47
CA ILE A 65 10.20 0.69 -5.24
C ILE A 65 11.03 1.56 -6.19
N LYS A 66 10.67 1.60 -7.48
CA LYS A 66 11.37 2.46 -8.44
C LYS A 66 11.28 3.94 -8.06
N PHE A 67 10.09 4.38 -7.67
CA PHE A 67 9.86 5.75 -7.20
C PHE A 67 10.68 6.07 -5.94
N GLN A 68 10.69 5.18 -4.95
CA GLN A 68 11.45 5.34 -3.72
C GLN A 68 12.95 5.48 -3.98
N LYS A 69 13.50 4.62 -4.85
CA LYS A 69 14.93 4.68 -5.23
C LYS A 69 15.28 6.00 -5.93
N LEU A 70 14.41 6.49 -6.82
CA LEU A 70 14.63 7.75 -7.51
C LEU A 70 14.57 8.98 -6.58
N ASN A 71 13.85 8.89 -5.46
CA ASN A 71 13.65 9.99 -4.53
C ASN A 71 14.39 9.79 -3.19
N GLU A 72 15.30 8.81 -3.11
CA GLU A 72 16.14 8.52 -1.93
C GLU A 72 15.31 8.27 -0.65
N ILE A 73 14.13 7.68 -0.80
CA ILE A 73 13.24 7.33 0.31
C ILE A 73 13.72 6.05 0.96
N ASN A 74 14.12 6.10 2.24
CA ASN A 74 14.79 4.99 2.92
C ASN A 74 13.94 4.34 4.01
N LYS A 75 13.04 5.11 4.66
CA LYS A 75 12.23 4.61 5.78
C LYS A 75 10.77 4.58 5.40
N THR A 76 10.32 3.43 4.93
CA THR A 76 8.93 3.22 4.53
C THR A 76 8.18 2.39 5.56
N PHE A 77 7.03 2.88 5.99
CA PHE A 77 6.09 2.17 6.81
C PHE A 77 4.91 1.65 5.99
N PHE A 78 4.49 0.43 6.28
CA PHE A 78 3.30 -0.17 5.68
C PHE A 78 2.16 -0.17 6.67
N LEU A 79 1.00 0.30 6.23
CA LEU A 79 -0.29 0.12 6.90
C LEU A 79 -1.07 -0.95 6.15
N ILE A 80 -1.32 -2.07 6.82
CA ILE A 80 -2.04 -3.22 6.26
C ILE A 80 -3.32 -3.39 7.07
N PRO A 81 -4.50 -3.54 6.43
CA PRO A 81 -5.72 -3.83 7.16
C PRO A 81 -5.61 -5.20 7.85
N LYS A 82 -6.16 -5.32 9.06
CA LYS A 82 -6.16 -6.58 9.81
C LYS A 82 -7.03 -7.65 9.17
N GLU A 83 -8.09 -7.20 8.53
CA GLU A 83 -9.10 -8.01 7.87
C GLU A 83 -8.93 -7.85 6.36
N ASN A 84 -9.43 -8.76 5.58
CA ASN A 84 -9.39 -8.76 4.12
C ASN A 84 -8.00 -8.46 3.51
N TYR A 85 -7.66 -9.10 2.44
CA TYR A 85 -6.44 -8.86 1.64
C TYR A 85 -5.09 -8.91 2.38
N LYS A 86 -5.06 -9.12 3.71
CA LYS A 86 -3.81 -9.15 4.49
C LYS A 86 -2.81 -10.12 3.89
N GLU A 87 -3.23 -11.36 3.63
CA GLU A 87 -2.37 -12.42 3.10
C GLU A 87 -1.87 -12.08 1.69
N GLU A 88 -2.73 -11.52 0.85
CA GLU A 88 -2.38 -11.10 -0.51
C GLU A 88 -1.33 -9.98 -0.51
N ILE A 89 -1.47 -9.01 0.39
CA ILE A 89 -0.52 -7.91 0.56
C ILE A 89 0.82 -8.42 1.09
N GLU A 90 0.81 -9.27 2.12
CA GLU A 90 2.03 -9.86 2.69
C GLU A 90 2.80 -10.69 1.66
N GLU A 91 2.09 -11.45 0.84
CA GLU A 91 2.68 -12.20 -0.26
C GLU A 91 3.26 -11.27 -1.34
N ALA A 92 2.55 -10.21 -1.70
CA ALA A 92 3.03 -9.20 -2.64
C ALA A 92 4.29 -8.49 -2.13
N ILE A 93 4.33 -8.13 -0.86
CA ILE A 93 5.50 -7.56 -0.19
C ILE A 93 6.69 -8.52 -0.31
N LYS A 94 6.49 -9.79 0.02
CA LYS A 94 7.54 -10.83 -0.07
C LYS A 94 8.04 -11.01 -1.50
N LYS A 95 7.14 -11.04 -2.48
CA LYS A 95 7.48 -11.20 -3.91
C LYS A 95 8.19 -9.98 -4.49
N SER A 96 7.80 -8.78 -4.11
CA SER A 96 8.39 -7.53 -4.60
C SER A 96 9.78 -7.24 -4.03
N LYS A 97 10.14 -7.88 -2.90
CA LYS A 97 11.39 -7.62 -2.16
C LYS A 97 11.55 -6.15 -1.75
N ILE A 98 10.44 -5.45 -1.51
CA ILE A 98 10.47 -4.05 -1.04
C ILE A 98 11.09 -3.98 0.36
N GLU A 99 11.97 -3.02 0.57
CA GLU A 99 12.56 -2.78 1.89
C GLU A 99 11.52 -2.11 2.80
N ILE A 100 11.24 -2.75 3.91
CA ILE A 100 10.25 -2.29 4.89
C ILE A 100 10.95 -1.96 6.20
N SER A 101 10.77 -0.73 6.65
CA SER A 101 11.23 -0.35 7.98
C SER A 101 10.29 -0.83 9.08
N LYS A 102 8.99 -0.79 8.83
CA LYS A 102 7.98 -1.25 9.78
C LYS A 102 6.64 -1.56 9.13
N VAL A 103 5.94 -2.57 9.64
CA VAL A 103 4.56 -2.91 9.29
C VAL A 103 3.65 -2.61 10.48
N TYR A 104 2.52 -1.97 10.20
CA TYR A 104 1.43 -1.76 11.14
C TYR A 104 0.15 -2.35 10.59
N TYR A 105 -0.50 -3.14 11.41
CA TYR A 105 -1.83 -3.67 11.10
C TYR A 105 -2.89 -2.76 11.70
N TYR A 106 -3.70 -2.15 10.88
CA TYR A 106 -4.76 -1.25 11.32
C TYR A 106 -6.15 -1.92 11.25
N ASP A 107 -7.02 -1.46 12.11
CA ASP A 107 -8.44 -1.80 12.10
C ASP A 107 -9.15 -0.83 11.15
N SER A 108 -9.83 -1.33 10.14
CA SER A 108 -10.50 -0.52 9.11
C SER A 108 -11.77 0.19 9.60
N ASP A 109 -12.15 0.00 10.87
CA ASP A 109 -13.23 0.77 11.49
C ASP A 109 -12.87 2.27 11.52
N PRO A 110 -13.62 3.14 10.82
CA PRO A 110 -13.33 4.57 10.75
C PRO A 110 -13.26 5.26 12.11
N THR A 111 -14.01 4.74 13.11
CA THR A 111 -14.02 5.32 14.46
C THR A 111 -12.70 5.12 15.21
N LYS A 112 -11.93 4.11 14.84
CA LYS A 112 -10.63 3.78 15.45
C LYS A 112 -9.43 4.30 14.66
N LEU A 113 -9.62 4.62 13.39
CA LEU A 113 -8.52 4.95 12.48
C LEU A 113 -7.71 6.15 12.97
N THR A 114 -8.38 7.23 13.37
CA THR A 114 -7.71 8.45 13.88
C THR A 114 -6.77 8.12 15.04
N SER A 115 -7.25 7.38 16.05
CA SER A 115 -6.44 7.04 17.23
C SER A 115 -5.24 6.14 16.88
N GLN A 116 -5.37 5.28 15.87
CA GLN A 116 -4.30 4.43 15.39
C GLN A 116 -3.22 5.23 14.67
N ILE A 117 -3.61 6.20 13.82
CA ILE A 117 -2.69 7.10 13.14
C ILE A 117 -1.99 8.03 14.14
N GLU A 118 -2.68 8.55 15.13
CA GLU A 118 -2.08 9.36 16.19
C GLU A 118 -1.01 8.60 16.97
N LYS A 119 -1.27 7.32 17.31
CA LYS A 119 -0.27 6.44 17.94
C LYS A 119 0.93 6.18 17.03
N LEU A 120 0.69 5.89 15.74
CA LEU A 120 1.71 5.62 14.75
C LEU A 120 2.65 6.81 14.58
N THR A 121 2.09 8.01 14.47
CA THR A 121 2.82 9.26 14.26
C THR A 121 3.33 9.89 15.55
N LYS A 122 3.06 9.30 16.71
CA LYS A 122 3.34 9.87 18.04
C LYS A 122 2.78 11.29 18.19
N TYR A 123 1.60 11.51 17.61
CA TYR A 123 0.99 12.85 17.54
C TYR A 123 0.91 13.57 18.88
N SER A 124 0.38 12.90 19.92
CA SER A 124 0.24 13.48 21.26
C SER A 124 1.59 13.92 21.84
N GLN A 125 2.64 13.08 21.69
CA GLN A 125 3.99 13.43 22.16
C GLN A 125 4.56 14.62 21.38
N ARG A 126 4.41 14.63 20.06
CA ARG A 126 4.90 15.71 19.21
C ARG A 126 4.15 17.01 19.43
N LYS A 127 2.88 16.94 19.78
CA LYS A 127 2.06 18.11 20.20
C LYS A 127 2.54 18.63 21.56
N GLN A 128 2.87 17.74 22.49
CA GLN A 128 3.43 18.14 23.78
C GLN A 128 4.82 18.81 23.62
N ASN A 129 5.64 18.31 22.71
CA ASN A 129 6.95 18.90 22.41
C ASN A 129 6.86 20.39 21.99
N VAL A 130 5.82 20.80 21.27
CA VAL A 130 5.60 22.21 20.94
C VAL A 130 5.40 23.03 22.22
N LYS A 131 4.55 22.55 23.13
CA LYS A 131 4.26 23.24 24.40
C LYS A 131 5.50 23.33 25.29
N ASP A 132 6.26 22.26 25.36
CA ASP A 132 7.47 22.19 26.18
C ASP A 132 8.55 23.11 25.62
N GLU A 133 8.69 23.19 24.30
CA GLU A 133 9.65 24.08 23.66
C GLU A 133 9.26 25.58 23.83
N ILE A 134 7.96 25.90 23.76
CA ILE A 134 7.48 27.27 24.06
C ILE A 134 7.83 27.65 25.50
N LYS A 135 7.53 26.75 26.48
CA LYS A 135 7.87 27.00 27.88
C LYS A 135 9.38 27.16 28.10
N ARG A 136 10.19 26.33 27.42
CA ARG A 136 11.65 26.44 27.48
C ARG A 136 12.11 27.81 26.99
N LEU A 137 11.58 28.30 25.87
CA LEU A 137 11.92 29.58 25.30
C LEU A 137 11.46 30.74 26.19
N GLU A 138 10.28 30.66 26.79
CA GLU A 138 9.76 31.69 27.72
C GLU A 138 10.70 31.92 28.91
N ASN A 139 11.30 30.83 29.42
CA ASN A 139 12.22 30.82 30.55
C ASN A 139 13.71 30.99 30.15
N SER A 140 13.99 31.22 28.86
CA SER A 140 15.38 31.40 28.38
C SER A 140 15.71 32.90 28.13
N ASP A 141 17.00 33.17 28.11
CA ASP A 141 17.52 34.49 27.71
C ASP A 141 17.94 34.53 26.24
N GLU A 142 17.37 33.62 25.41
CA GLU A 142 17.71 33.52 24.00
C GLU A 142 17.31 34.77 23.22
N ILE A 143 18.24 35.25 22.40
CA ILE A 143 17.98 36.36 21.46
C ILE A 143 16.90 35.90 20.45
N ASN A 144 15.91 36.74 20.19
CA ASN A 144 14.77 36.44 19.28
C ASN A 144 13.81 35.37 19.78
N LYS A 145 13.73 35.09 21.08
CA LYS A 145 12.78 34.10 21.63
C LYS A 145 11.34 34.36 21.21
N GLU A 146 10.88 35.58 21.20
CA GLU A 146 9.51 35.94 20.81
C GLU A 146 9.19 35.52 19.37
N ARG A 147 10.10 35.75 18.43
CA ARG A 147 9.94 35.32 17.03
C ARG A 147 9.94 33.80 16.89
N LYS A 148 10.71 33.08 17.72
CA LYS A 148 10.72 31.61 17.74
C LYS A 148 9.40 31.08 18.29
N ILE A 149 8.89 31.67 19.38
CA ILE A 149 7.61 31.30 19.98
C ILE A 149 6.45 31.55 18.99
N GLU A 150 6.47 32.68 18.27
CA GLU A 150 5.46 32.95 17.24
C GLU A 150 5.45 31.91 16.12
N LYS A 151 6.62 31.42 15.69
CA LYS A 151 6.73 30.34 14.72
C LYS A 151 6.18 29.04 15.28
N LEU A 152 6.50 28.69 16.54
CA LEU A 152 6.01 27.48 17.19
C LEU A 152 4.50 27.47 17.38
N LYS A 153 3.88 28.63 17.64
CA LYS A 153 2.42 28.79 17.75
C LYS A 153 1.68 28.51 16.43
N LYS A 154 2.39 28.54 15.29
CA LYS A 154 1.84 28.29 13.96
C LYS A 154 1.91 26.81 13.53
N ILE A 155 2.62 25.96 14.29
CA ILE A 155 2.74 24.53 14.01
C ILE A 155 2.01 23.72 15.06
N ASP A 156 1.43 22.62 14.65
CA ASP A 156 0.66 21.77 15.55
C ASP A 156 1.53 20.73 16.28
N THR A 157 2.64 20.32 15.65
CA THR A 157 3.53 19.29 16.20
C THR A 157 5.00 19.61 15.96
N LEU A 158 5.88 19.15 16.88
CA LEU A 158 7.32 19.33 16.79
C LEU A 158 8.02 17.96 16.97
N GLY A 159 8.98 17.67 16.09
CA GLY A 159 9.78 16.45 16.11
C GLY A 159 9.56 15.55 14.90
N ASN A 160 10.43 14.56 14.75
CA ASN A 160 10.43 13.65 13.63
C ASN A 160 9.35 12.58 13.78
N ILE A 161 8.67 12.27 12.69
CA ILE A 161 7.68 11.17 12.60
C ILE A 161 8.38 9.81 12.63
N GLY A 162 9.65 9.75 12.16
CA GLY A 162 10.47 8.54 12.18
C GLY A 162 10.37 7.70 10.90
N PHE A 163 9.69 8.21 9.87
CA PHE A 163 9.63 7.60 8.54
C PHE A 163 9.58 8.68 7.45
N ASP A 164 10.00 8.33 6.25
CA ASP A 164 10.06 9.21 5.09
C ASP A 164 8.82 9.03 4.20
N SER A 165 8.24 7.84 4.22
CA SER A 165 7.04 7.50 3.47
C SER A 165 6.16 6.50 4.19
N ILE A 166 4.90 6.49 3.80
CA ILE A 166 3.91 5.52 4.26
C ILE A 166 3.16 4.95 3.06
N ILE A 167 3.00 3.64 3.04
CA ILE A 167 2.17 2.93 2.06
C ILE A 167 0.94 2.43 2.79
N ILE A 168 -0.21 2.90 2.37
CA ILE A 168 -1.50 2.46 2.89
C ILE A 168 -2.05 1.47 1.90
N CYS A 169 -2.22 0.22 2.34
CA CYS A 169 -2.82 -0.83 1.56
C CYS A 169 -4.32 -0.83 1.82
N ASP A 170 -5.06 -0.32 0.87
CA ASP A 170 -6.52 -0.30 0.89
C ASP A 170 -7.05 -0.69 -0.49
N PHE A 171 -8.23 -1.34 -0.53
CA PHE A 171 -8.86 -1.82 -1.76
C PHE A 171 -10.34 -1.47 -1.81
#